data_9a0aad36af606b70cd7c9b38f1db2da2
#
_entry.id   9a0aad36af606b70cd7c9b38f1db2da2
#
_cell.length_a   1.000
_cell.length_b   1.000
_cell.length_c   1.000
_cell.angle_alpha   90.00
_cell.angle_beta   90.00
_cell.angle_gamma   90.00
#
_symmetry.space_group_name_H-M   'P 1'
#
loop_
_entity.id
_entity.type
_entity.pdbx_description
1 polymer ?
#
loop_
_entity_poly.entity_id
_entity_poly.type
_entity_poly.pdbx_seq_one_letter_code
_entity_poly.pdbx_strand_id
1 'polypeptide(L)'
;MHPMKISCLRSDLATAISNVSRAVSTKASIPALEGVLIKAYGNTLNISGYNLEIGITTDIEATIKEEGEIVVSAKLFLDIVRRLPEEIVFIETDERMVTYIACGKVNYQIVGMSSVEYPDLPSFEQTDRITLNAKILRDMIRQTVYAAVSYTHLRAHETA
;
A
#
# COMPACT_ATOMS: atom_id res chain seq x y z
N MET A 1 18.30 -5.64 9.84
CA MET A 1 17.32 -4.64 9.36
C MET A 1 17.84 -3.27 9.75
N HIS A 2 17.92 -2.36 8.82
CA HIS A 2 18.39 -1.01 9.13
C HIS A 2 17.21 -0.13 9.54
N PRO A 3 17.36 0.69 10.60
CA PRO A 3 16.34 1.66 10.95
C PRO A 3 16.11 2.62 9.78
N MET A 4 14.85 2.86 9.46
CA MET A 4 14.43 3.79 8.41
C MET A 4 14.10 5.14 9.03
N LYS A 5 14.45 6.24 8.34
CA LYS A 5 14.12 7.58 8.80
C LYS A 5 13.79 8.49 7.62
N ILE A 6 12.53 8.90 7.53
CA ILE A 6 12.01 9.66 6.39
C ILE A 6 11.07 10.78 6.81
N SER A 7 10.84 11.72 5.89
CA SER A 7 9.73 12.66 5.96
C SER A 7 9.08 12.84 4.59
N CYS A 8 7.76 13.01 4.57
CA CYS A 8 6.99 13.22 3.35
C CYS A 8 5.73 14.04 3.63
N LEU A 9 5.04 14.48 2.58
CA LEU A 9 3.76 15.15 2.71
C LEU A 9 2.67 14.17 3.14
N ARG A 10 1.89 14.55 4.14
CA ARG A 10 0.76 13.75 4.64
C ARG A 10 -0.25 13.44 3.54
N SER A 11 -0.58 14.39 2.67
CA SER A 11 -1.53 14.22 1.57
C SER A 11 -1.10 13.14 0.58
N ASP A 12 0.19 13.14 0.20
CA ASP A 12 0.76 12.14 -0.71
C ASP A 12 0.77 10.77 -0.08
N LEU A 13 1.18 10.69 1.19
CA LEU A 13 1.19 9.45 1.97
C LEU A 13 -0.22 8.86 2.12
N ALA A 14 -1.22 9.68 2.48
CA ALA A 14 -2.60 9.23 2.63
C ALA A 14 -3.18 8.68 1.33
N THR A 15 -2.93 9.35 0.20
CA THR A 15 -3.36 8.92 -1.12
C THR A 15 -2.70 7.60 -1.52
N ALA A 16 -1.40 7.48 -1.32
CA ALA A 16 -0.63 6.29 -1.65
C ALA A 16 -1.12 5.07 -0.85
N ILE A 17 -1.26 5.21 0.48
CA ILE A 17 -1.74 4.11 1.34
C ILE A 17 -3.18 3.74 0.99
N SER A 18 -4.06 4.70 0.74
CA SER A 18 -5.44 4.45 0.34
C SER A 18 -5.52 3.64 -0.96
N ASN A 19 -4.65 3.94 -1.93
CA ASN A 19 -4.59 3.22 -3.19
C ASN A 19 -4.11 1.78 -3.02
N VAL A 20 -2.99 1.58 -2.34
CA VAL A 20 -2.39 0.24 -2.18
C VAL A 20 -3.19 -0.65 -1.23
N SER A 21 -3.93 -0.07 -0.29
CA SER A 21 -4.81 -0.82 0.62
C SER A 21 -5.92 -1.58 -0.09
N ARG A 22 -6.26 -1.22 -1.31
CA ARG A 22 -7.22 -1.95 -2.15
C ARG A 22 -6.74 -3.35 -2.54
N ALA A 23 -5.43 -3.57 -2.54
CA ALA A 23 -4.82 -4.87 -2.78
C ALA A 23 -4.50 -5.64 -1.49
N VAL A 24 -4.84 -5.11 -0.31
CA VAL A 24 -4.58 -5.75 0.97
C VAL A 24 -5.79 -6.55 1.43
N SER A 25 -5.58 -7.80 1.81
CA SER A 25 -6.62 -8.65 2.38
C SER A 25 -6.75 -8.40 3.88
N THR A 26 -8.00 -8.40 4.39
CA THR A 26 -8.27 -8.30 5.84
C THR A 26 -8.12 -9.62 6.58
N LYS A 27 -8.00 -10.73 5.85
CA LYS A 27 -7.80 -12.08 6.39
C LYS A 27 -6.86 -12.84 5.45
N ALA A 28 -5.57 -12.55 5.55
CA ALA A 28 -4.57 -13.22 4.76
C ALA A 28 -4.06 -14.48 5.47
N SER A 29 -3.74 -15.52 4.67
CA SER A 29 -3.04 -16.72 5.17
C SER A 29 -1.61 -16.42 5.61
N ILE A 30 -1.01 -15.38 5.04
CA ILE A 30 0.31 -14.86 5.41
C ILE A 30 0.07 -13.52 6.14
N PRO A 31 0.39 -13.40 7.44
CA PRO A 31 0.10 -12.20 8.23
C PRO A 31 0.69 -10.91 7.64
N ALA A 32 1.87 -10.97 7.01
CA ALA A 32 2.51 -9.82 6.38
C ALA A 32 1.64 -9.20 5.27
N LEU A 33 0.78 -9.98 4.60
CA LEU A 33 -0.10 -9.50 3.54
C LEU A 33 -1.33 -8.72 4.05
N GLU A 34 -1.57 -8.67 5.35
CA GLU A 34 -2.52 -7.72 5.97
C GLU A 34 -1.89 -6.32 6.14
N GLY A 35 -0.61 -6.20 5.85
CA GLY A 35 0.16 -4.98 5.89
C GLY A 35 0.45 -4.40 4.51
N VAL A 36 1.02 -3.21 4.52
CA VAL A 36 1.68 -2.58 3.38
C VAL A 36 3.19 -2.62 3.60
N LEU A 37 3.92 -2.94 2.54
CA LEU A 37 5.36 -2.87 2.52
C LEU A 37 5.79 -1.44 2.16
N ILE A 38 6.62 -0.85 3.01
CA ILE A 38 7.18 0.49 2.82
C ILE A 38 8.68 0.34 2.62
N LYS A 39 9.20 0.86 1.51
CA LYS A 39 10.63 0.89 1.19
C LYS A 39 11.06 2.33 0.93
N ALA A 40 12.09 2.76 1.63
CA ALA A 40 12.69 4.09 1.49
C ALA A 40 14.08 3.98 0.86
N TYR A 41 14.26 4.60 -0.30
CA TYR A 41 15.55 4.62 -1.00
C TYR A 41 15.68 5.88 -1.86
N GLY A 42 16.89 6.45 -1.90
CA GLY A 42 17.16 7.69 -2.63
C GLY A 42 16.31 8.86 -2.14
N ASN A 43 15.37 9.32 -2.93
CA ASN A 43 14.37 10.33 -2.60
C ASN A 43 12.92 9.80 -2.77
N THR A 44 12.76 8.49 -2.81
CA THR A 44 11.49 7.82 -3.11
C THR A 44 11.07 6.95 -1.93
N LEU A 45 9.80 7.08 -1.55
CA LEU A 45 9.12 6.15 -0.66
C LEU A 45 8.20 5.28 -1.51
N ASN A 46 8.57 4.01 -1.67
CA ASN A 46 7.77 3.01 -2.36
C ASN A 46 6.84 2.33 -1.37
N ILE A 47 5.56 2.29 -1.68
CA ILE A 47 4.52 1.67 -0.85
C ILE A 47 3.80 0.62 -1.69
N SER A 48 3.73 -0.60 -1.20
CA SER A 48 3.15 -1.74 -1.90
C SER A 48 2.10 -2.45 -1.06
N GLY A 49 1.01 -2.84 -1.70
CA GLY A 49 -0.01 -3.76 -1.18
C GLY A 49 -0.14 -4.97 -2.10
N TYR A 50 -0.27 -6.16 -1.54
CA TYR A 50 -0.32 -7.40 -2.28
C TYR A 50 -1.17 -8.46 -1.55
N ASN A 51 -1.97 -9.21 -2.30
CA ASN A 51 -2.78 -10.32 -1.75
C ASN A 51 -2.62 -11.64 -2.52
N LEU A 52 -1.53 -11.79 -3.27
CA LEU A 52 -1.19 -12.89 -4.17
C LEU A 52 -1.96 -12.90 -5.50
N GLU A 53 -3.05 -12.17 -5.63
CA GLU A 53 -3.82 -12.02 -6.87
C GLU A 53 -3.63 -10.62 -7.48
N ILE A 54 -3.65 -9.59 -6.63
CA ILE A 54 -3.51 -8.19 -7.03
C ILE A 54 -2.35 -7.57 -6.26
N GLY A 55 -1.45 -6.90 -6.98
CA GLY A 55 -0.40 -6.06 -6.42
C GLY A 55 -0.60 -4.61 -6.87
N ILE A 56 -0.51 -3.68 -5.94
CA ILE A 56 -0.50 -2.24 -6.22
C ILE A 56 0.72 -1.63 -5.57
N THR A 57 1.49 -0.92 -6.36
CA THR A 57 2.68 -0.19 -5.90
C THR A 57 2.54 1.29 -6.25
N THR A 58 2.91 2.15 -5.32
CA THR A 58 2.89 3.60 -5.50
C THR A 58 4.20 4.19 -4.99
N ASP A 59 4.80 5.06 -5.79
CA ASP A 59 5.97 5.84 -5.40
C ASP A 59 5.55 7.26 -5.05
N ILE A 60 6.04 7.77 -3.93
CA ILE A 60 5.89 9.18 -3.54
C ILE A 60 7.25 9.79 -3.25
N GLU A 61 7.35 11.09 -3.42
CA GLU A 61 8.54 11.84 -3.07
C GLU A 61 8.70 11.93 -1.55
N ALA A 62 9.89 11.69 -1.06
CA ALA A 62 10.23 11.77 0.36
C ALA A 62 11.65 12.24 0.58
N THR A 63 11.88 12.91 1.71
CA THR A 63 13.23 13.17 2.19
C THR A 63 13.67 11.98 3.03
N ILE A 64 14.71 11.28 2.58
CA ILE A 64 15.20 10.06 3.23
C ILE A 64 16.52 10.38 3.90
N LYS A 65 16.57 10.25 5.24
CA LYS A 65 17.78 10.38 6.04
C LYS A 65 18.45 9.04 6.23
N GLU A 66 17.67 7.99 6.42
CA GLU A 66 18.13 6.61 6.56
C GLU A 66 17.23 5.71 5.72
N GLU A 67 17.83 4.99 4.79
CA GLU A 67 17.14 4.03 3.94
C GLU A 67 16.78 2.77 4.74
N GLY A 68 15.65 2.18 4.42
CA GLY A 68 15.19 0.97 5.07
C GLY A 68 13.84 0.53 4.57
N GLU A 69 13.34 -0.53 5.18
CA GLU A 69 12.05 -1.09 4.81
C GLU A 69 11.32 -1.68 6.02
N ILE A 70 10.00 -1.64 5.99
CA ILE A 70 9.13 -2.15 7.05
C ILE A 70 7.78 -2.56 6.48
N VAL A 71 7.14 -3.54 7.10
CA VAL A 71 5.73 -3.86 6.86
C VAL A 71 4.91 -3.37 8.05
N VAL A 72 3.87 -2.60 7.78
CA VAL A 72 2.95 -2.10 8.81
C VAL A 72 1.52 -2.45 8.46
N SER A 73 0.67 -2.65 9.48
CA SER A 73 -0.75 -2.91 9.26
C SER A 73 -1.38 -1.84 8.36
N ALA A 74 -1.93 -2.25 7.22
CA ALA A 74 -2.54 -1.34 6.26
C ALA A 74 -3.68 -0.54 6.90
N LYS A 75 -4.55 -1.22 7.65
CA LYS A 75 -5.69 -0.61 8.33
C LYS A 75 -5.27 0.42 9.37
N LEU A 76 -4.38 0.03 10.28
CA LEU A 76 -3.92 0.93 11.35
C LEU A 76 -3.17 2.14 10.78
N PHE A 77 -2.30 1.92 9.80
CA PHE A 77 -1.51 2.99 9.21
C PHE A 77 -2.38 3.97 8.43
N LEU A 78 -3.36 3.49 7.66
CA LEU A 78 -4.31 4.34 6.96
C LEU A 78 -5.17 5.16 7.93
N ASP A 79 -5.67 4.55 9.01
CA ASP A 79 -6.47 5.23 10.03
C ASP A 79 -5.67 6.33 10.74
N ILE A 80 -4.40 6.07 11.05
CA ILE A 80 -3.49 7.05 11.64
C ILE A 80 -3.28 8.22 10.68
N VAL A 81 -2.83 7.94 9.44
CA VAL A 81 -2.46 8.97 8.48
C VAL A 81 -3.64 9.88 8.13
N ARG A 82 -4.86 9.34 8.07
CA ARG A 82 -6.07 10.15 7.86
C ARG A 82 -6.38 11.13 9.00
N ARG A 83 -5.93 10.84 10.21
CA ARG A 83 -6.15 11.69 11.41
C ARG A 83 -5.03 12.69 11.65
N LEU A 84 -3.91 12.56 10.95
CA LEU A 84 -2.81 13.52 11.06
C LEU A 84 -3.21 14.88 10.47
N PRO A 85 -2.71 16.00 11.01
CA PRO A 85 -2.88 17.31 10.38
C PRO A 85 -2.22 17.37 9.00
N GLU A 86 -2.61 18.33 8.16
CA GLU A 86 -2.03 18.53 6.82
C GLU A 86 -0.66 19.20 6.90
N GLU A 87 0.33 18.45 7.32
CA GLU A 87 1.71 18.89 7.49
C GLU A 87 2.67 17.78 6.99
N ILE A 88 3.95 18.00 7.22
CA ILE A 88 4.98 16.99 6.94
C ILE A 88 4.91 15.90 8.00
N VAL A 89 4.87 14.66 7.55
CA VAL A 89 4.90 13.46 8.40
C VAL A 89 6.33 12.96 8.49
N PHE A 90 6.79 12.69 9.71
CA PHE A 90 8.05 12.03 10.00
C PHE A 90 7.78 10.59 10.37
N ILE A 91 8.49 9.66 9.74
CA ILE A 91 8.40 8.23 10.04
C ILE A 91 9.80 7.73 10.35
N GLU A 92 9.92 7.07 11.50
CA GLU A 92 11.17 6.46 11.96
C GLU A 92 10.89 5.05 12.44
N THR A 93 11.73 4.10 12.07
CA THR A 93 11.65 2.72 12.58
C THR A 93 12.87 2.39 13.41
N ASP A 94 12.70 1.57 14.42
CA ASP A 94 13.81 1.07 15.24
C ASP A 94 14.13 -0.41 14.93
N GLU A 95 15.15 -0.93 15.57
CA GLU A 95 15.58 -2.32 15.42
C GLU A 95 14.56 -3.34 15.94
N ARG A 96 13.59 -2.91 16.73
CA ARG A 96 12.48 -3.73 17.25
C ARG A 96 11.25 -3.68 16.34
N MET A 97 11.39 -3.07 15.16
CA MET A 97 10.30 -2.86 14.20
C MET A 97 9.17 -1.95 14.72
N VAL A 98 9.42 -1.16 15.75
CA VAL A 98 8.49 -0.12 16.17
C VAL A 98 8.58 1.04 15.19
N THR A 99 7.45 1.42 14.63
CA THR A 99 7.32 2.54 13.70
C THR A 99 6.73 3.72 14.43
N TYR A 100 7.52 4.78 14.52
CA TYR A 100 7.15 6.07 15.11
C TYR A 100 6.66 6.99 14.01
N ILE A 101 5.48 7.57 14.16
CA ILE A 101 4.85 8.47 13.19
C ILE A 101 4.57 9.79 13.91
N ALA A 102 5.20 10.85 13.46
CA ALA A 102 5.06 12.19 14.04
C ALA A 102 4.58 13.20 12.99
N CYS A 103 3.60 14.04 13.36
CA CYS A 103 3.10 15.11 12.52
C CYS A 103 2.62 16.28 13.41
N GLY A 104 3.31 17.42 13.35
CA GLY A 104 3.07 18.52 14.27
C GLY A 104 3.27 18.11 15.73
N LYS A 105 2.21 18.19 16.53
CA LYS A 105 2.22 17.80 17.95
C LYS A 105 1.70 16.36 18.18
N VAL A 106 1.35 15.65 17.14
CA VAL A 106 0.74 14.31 17.22
C VAL A 106 1.81 13.26 16.98
N ASN A 107 1.85 12.26 17.86
CA ASN A 107 2.77 11.13 17.76
C ASN A 107 2.01 9.81 17.91
N TYR A 108 2.32 8.85 17.04
CA TYR A 108 1.81 7.49 17.10
C TYR A 108 2.98 6.50 17.08
N GLN A 109 2.73 5.32 17.63
CA GLN A 109 3.64 4.18 17.57
C GLN A 109 2.85 2.95 17.15
N ILE A 110 3.34 2.23 16.17
CA ILE A 110 2.78 0.94 15.76
C ILE A 110 3.91 -0.08 15.61
N VAL A 111 3.64 -1.32 15.97
CA VAL A 111 4.58 -2.41 15.74
C VAL A 111 4.42 -2.90 14.31
N GLY A 112 5.54 -2.95 13.59
CA GLY A 112 5.61 -3.50 12.24
C GLY A 112 6.07 -4.96 12.23
N MET A 113 6.30 -5.44 11.02
CA MET A 113 6.85 -6.77 10.74
C MET A 113 8.06 -6.64 9.80
N SER A 114 8.88 -7.67 9.78
CA SER A 114 10.01 -7.74 8.86
C SER A 114 9.55 -7.77 7.41
N SER A 115 10.21 -7.00 6.55
CA SER A 115 10.01 -7.05 5.10
C SER A 115 10.34 -8.41 4.47
N VAL A 116 11.19 -9.19 5.12
CA VAL A 116 11.55 -10.56 4.68
C VAL A 116 10.33 -11.49 4.66
N GLU A 117 9.34 -11.23 5.51
CA GLU A 117 8.09 -12.01 5.56
C GLU A 117 7.10 -11.62 4.46
N TYR A 118 7.36 -10.52 3.75
CA TYR A 118 6.49 -10.03 2.68
C TYR A 118 6.85 -10.72 1.36
N PRO A 119 5.91 -11.42 0.70
CA PRO A 119 6.18 -12.07 -0.57
C PRO A 119 6.55 -11.07 -1.66
N ASP A 120 7.48 -11.46 -2.52
CA ASP A 120 7.86 -10.63 -3.67
C ASP A 120 6.66 -10.41 -4.61
N LEU A 121 6.47 -9.17 -5.01
CA LEU A 121 5.52 -8.86 -6.07
C LEU A 121 6.06 -9.37 -7.41
N PRO A 122 5.21 -9.97 -8.26
CA PRO A 122 5.64 -10.39 -9.60
C PRO A 122 6.23 -9.21 -10.37
N SER A 123 7.44 -9.39 -10.90
CA SER A 123 8.04 -8.44 -11.83
C SER A 123 7.62 -8.77 -13.27
N PHE A 124 7.21 -7.76 -14.01
CA PHE A 124 6.93 -7.94 -15.43
C PHE A 124 8.21 -7.68 -16.24
N GLU A 125 8.68 -8.69 -16.95
CA GLU A 125 9.68 -8.48 -18.00
C GLU A 125 9.09 -7.66 -19.14
N GLN A 126 9.87 -6.74 -19.70
CA GLN A 126 9.40 -5.66 -20.57
C GLN A 126 9.06 -6.10 -22.02
N THR A 127 8.56 -7.29 -22.26
CA THR A 127 8.56 -7.86 -23.61
C THR A 127 7.42 -7.40 -24.52
N ASP A 128 6.22 -7.12 -24.04
CA ASP A 128 5.13 -6.67 -24.92
C ASP A 128 4.21 -5.67 -24.21
N ARG A 129 4.47 -4.39 -24.41
CA ARG A 129 3.64 -3.32 -23.86
C ARG A 129 2.58 -2.87 -24.85
N ILE A 130 1.33 -2.91 -24.44
CA ILE A 130 0.22 -2.27 -25.14
C ILE A 130 -0.09 -0.96 -24.42
N THR A 131 -0.11 0.14 -25.18
CA THR A 131 -0.49 1.44 -24.64
C THR A 131 -1.95 1.72 -24.97
N LEU A 132 -2.76 1.95 -23.95
CA LEU A 132 -4.17 2.28 -24.07
C LEU A 132 -4.48 3.62 -23.42
N ASN A 133 -5.46 4.35 -23.99
CA ASN A 133 -5.97 5.54 -23.34
C ASN A 133 -6.77 5.14 -22.08
N ALA A 134 -6.38 5.69 -20.93
CA ALA A 134 -6.98 5.33 -19.64
C ALA A 134 -8.50 5.62 -19.56
N LYS A 135 -8.97 6.70 -20.21
CA LYS A 135 -10.40 7.04 -20.25
C LYS A 135 -11.19 6.01 -21.06
N ILE A 136 -10.68 5.63 -22.23
CA ILE A 136 -11.31 4.62 -23.08
C ILE A 136 -11.39 3.28 -22.35
N LEU A 137 -10.28 2.84 -21.74
CA LEU A 137 -10.27 1.60 -20.96
C LEU A 137 -11.27 1.62 -19.81
N ARG A 138 -11.34 2.72 -19.08
CA ARG A 138 -12.29 2.91 -18.00
C ARG A 138 -13.75 2.80 -18.47
N ASP A 139 -14.06 3.44 -19.59
CA ASP A 139 -15.41 3.42 -20.14
C ASP A 139 -15.80 2.01 -20.63
N MET A 140 -14.87 1.29 -21.26
CA MET A 140 -15.07 -0.11 -21.65
C MET A 140 -15.33 -1.01 -20.45
N ILE A 141 -14.56 -0.88 -19.36
CA ILE A 141 -14.74 -1.63 -18.12
C ILE A 141 -16.11 -1.32 -17.52
N ARG A 142 -16.52 -0.05 -17.45
CA ARG A 142 -17.83 0.36 -16.92
C ARG A 142 -18.99 -0.25 -17.69
N GLN A 143 -18.87 -0.38 -19.01
CA GLN A 143 -19.90 -0.97 -19.86
C GLN A 143 -20.03 -2.49 -19.70
N THR A 144 -19.00 -3.17 -19.20
CA THR A 144 -18.95 -4.63 -19.09
C THR A 144 -19.13 -5.15 -17.67
N VAL A 145 -18.79 -4.34 -16.66
CA VAL A 145 -18.80 -4.75 -15.23
C VAL A 145 -20.19 -5.18 -14.75
N TYR A 146 -21.25 -4.54 -15.21
CA TYR A 146 -22.61 -4.92 -14.80
C TYR A 146 -22.98 -6.35 -15.24
N ALA A 147 -22.49 -6.81 -16.37
CA ALA A 147 -22.70 -8.18 -16.86
C ALA A 147 -21.98 -9.22 -15.97
N ALA A 148 -20.79 -8.89 -15.48
CA ALA A 148 -20.06 -9.72 -14.53
C ALA A 148 -20.77 -9.84 -13.18
N VAL A 149 -21.35 -8.76 -12.67
CA VAL A 149 -22.14 -8.75 -11.42
C VAL A 149 -23.43 -9.57 -11.59
N SER A 150 -24.13 -9.45 -12.72
CA SER A 150 -25.33 -10.24 -13.00
C SER A 150 -25.02 -11.75 -13.05
N TYR A 151 -23.89 -12.14 -13.62
CA TYR A 151 -23.48 -13.55 -13.68
C TYR A 151 -23.19 -14.14 -12.31
N THR A 152 -22.53 -13.41 -11.42
CA THR A 152 -22.29 -13.85 -10.03
C THR A 152 -23.59 -13.98 -9.23
N HIS A 153 -24.58 -13.15 -9.46
CA HIS A 153 -25.90 -13.26 -8.84
C HIS A 153 -26.68 -14.50 -9.31
N LEU A 154 -26.65 -14.82 -10.59
CA LEU A 154 -27.27 -16.01 -11.14
C LEU A 154 -26.63 -17.30 -10.60
N ARG A 155 -25.33 -17.33 -10.46
CA ARG A 155 -24.61 -18.48 -9.89
C ARG A 155 -24.94 -18.74 -8.41
N ALA A 156 -25.19 -17.70 -7.63
CA ALA A 156 -25.59 -17.82 -6.23
C ALA A 156 -27.00 -18.41 -6.07
N HIS A 157 -27.89 -18.29 -7.08
CA HIS A 157 -29.21 -18.89 -7.09
C HIS A 157 -29.24 -20.35 -7.56
N GLU A 158 -28.25 -20.78 -8.36
CA GLU A 158 -28.16 -22.18 -8.84
C GLU A 158 -27.62 -23.16 -7.79
N THR A 159 -27.02 -22.68 -6.72
CA THR A 159 -26.46 -23.51 -5.62
C THR A 159 -27.40 -23.67 -4.41
N ALA A 160 -28.59 -23.14 -4.48
CA ALA A 160 -29.65 -23.27 -3.49
C ALA A 160 -30.68 -24.32 -3.94
#